data_d2e023c8595102c8689929efe7deb2c0
#
_entry.id   d2e023c8595102c8689929efe7deb2c0
#
_cell.length_a   1.000
_cell.length_b   1.000
_cell.length_c   1.000
_cell.angle_alpha   90.00
_cell.angle_beta   90.00
_cell.angle_gamma   90.00
#
_symmetry.space_group_name_H-M   'P 1'
#
loop_
_entity.id
_entity.type
_entity.pdbx_description
1 polymer ?
#
loop_
_entity_poly.entity_id
_entity_poly.type
_entity_poly.pdbx_seq_one_letter_code
_entity_poly.pdbx_strand_id
1 'polypeptide(L)'
;MINIRRWALALYISGLLLPGLAAAAGETYILGVDASVDKTAAPQVLPLGKIRINGQAVPAYGLRMSNPAADGMLDLRPANEETLSFKAAITPAQAQQVVAYYHSFGWLLVPRGWQPVAGGLGANGSESLLFMPPNNSGYVQFYHTSACVGCAQIAASAFFPEAAKDATANDFPAYTGTDVPLQQVRLRPHFIGYRATKNGQRIDGLAYYNRDADLPFWKAELSLPSTQGDLAQPILNWLLPKR
;
A
#
# COMPACT_ATOMS: atom_id res chain seq x y z
N MET A 1 26.15 7.29 -88.47
CA MET A 1 24.94 7.66 -87.68
C MET A 1 24.81 6.60 -86.60
N ILE A 2 25.24 6.96 -85.37
CA ILE A 2 25.28 6.07 -84.19
C ILE A 2 24.19 6.50 -83.22
N ASN A 3 23.28 5.56 -82.95
CA ASN A 3 22.09 5.77 -82.11
C ASN A 3 22.47 5.39 -80.67
N ILE A 4 22.56 6.36 -79.77
CA ILE A 4 22.86 6.17 -78.33
C ILE A 4 21.54 5.98 -77.58
N ARG A 5 21.26 4.73 -77.17
CA ARG A 5 20.17 4.42 -76.24
C ARG A 5 20.56 4.80 -74.83
N ARG A 6 19.81 5.72 -74.23
CA ARG A 6 19.92 6.09 -72.84
C ARG A 6 19.26 4.99 -71.97
N TRP A 7 20.06 4.36 -71.09
CA TRP A 7 19.57 3.50 -70.03
C TRP A 7 19.33 4.37 -68.79
N ALA A 8 18.06 4.45 -68.32
CA ALA A 8 17.69 5.05 -67.08
C ALA A 8 17.79 3.97 -65.98
N LEU A 9 18.73 4.13 -65.05
CA LEU A 9 18.82 3.32 -63.83
C LEU A 9 17.80 3.85 -62.84
N ALA A 10 16.75 3.08 -62.52
CA ALA A 10 15.84 3.34 -61.46
C ALA A 10 16.47 2.78 -60.15
N LEU A 11 16.90 3.69 -59.27
CA LEU A 11 17.29 3.33 -57.91
C LEU A 11 16.02 3.06 -57.06
N TYR A 12 15.77 1.80 -56.71
CA TYR A 12 14.81 1.41 -55.72
C TYR A 12 15.44 1.63 -54.34
N ILE A 13 15.04 2.72 -53.64
CA ILE A 13 15.35 2.92 -52.21
C ILE A 13 14.32 2.09 -51.45
N SER A 14 14.71 0.87 -51.04
CA SER A 14 13.96 0.07 -50.08
C SER A 14 14.12 0.70 -48.72
N GLY A 15 13.12 1.50 -48.30
CA GLY A 15 13.03 2.01 -46.96
C GLY A 15 12.80 0.86 -45.98
N LEU A 16 13.84 0.50 -45.22
CA LEU A 16 13.72 -0.35 -44.05
C LEU A 16 12.88 0.42 -43.02
N LEU A 17 11.59 0.13 -42.92
CA LEU A 17 10.75 0.45 -41.80
C LEU A 17 11.29 -0.37 -40.62
N LEU A 18 12.12 0.24 -39.79
CA LEU A 18 12.44 -0.27 -38.45
C LEU A 18 11.09 -0.30 -37.69
N PRO A 19 10.66 -1.46 -37.18
CA PRO A 19 9.53 -1.47 -36.28
C PRO A 19 9.94 -0.60 -35.07
N GLY A 20 9.27 0.52 -34.88
CA GLY A 20 9.40 1.31 -33.67
C GLY A 20 9.11 0.37 -32.50
N LEU A 21 10.10 0.18 -31.63
CA LEU A 21 9.90 -0.41 -30.33
C LEU A 21 8.84 0.47 -29.64
N ALA A 22 7.58 0.05 -29.71
CA ALA A 22 6.56 0.58 -28.84
C ALA A 22 7.04 0.25 -27.42
N ALA A 23 7.62 1.22 -26.73
CA ALA A 23 7.83 1.11 -25.31
C ALA A 23 6.47 0.75 -24.72
N ALA A 24 6.37 -0.42 -24.11
CA ALA A 24 5.16 -0.82 -23.41
C ALA A 24 4.85 0.33 -22.42
N ALA A 25 3.70 0.98 -22.61
CA ALA A 25 3.26 1.99 -21.68
C ALA A 25 3.16 1.29 -20.33
N GLY A 26 4.04 1.65 -19.39
CA GLY A 26 4.05 1.04 -18.07
C GLY A 26 2.71 1.29 -17.37
N GLU A 27 2.31 0.35 -16.54
CA GLU A 27 1.06 0.47 -15.79
C GLU A 27 1.11 1.67 -14.83
N THR A 28 -0.05 2.28 -14.61
CA THR A 28 -0.22 3.38 -13.66
C THR A 28 -0.74 2.81 -12.34
N TYR A 29 -0.10 3.17 -11.24
CA TYR A 29 -0.57 2.79 -9.91
C TYR A 29 -1.81 3.59 -9.54
N ILE A 30 -2.87 2.89 -9.16
CA ILE A 30 -4.14 3.49 -8.76
C ILE A 30 -4.13 3.74 -7.25
N LEU A 31 -4.24 5.02 -6.85
CA LEU A 31 -4.40 5.39 -5.44
C LEU A 31 -5.83 5.21 -4.98
N GLY A 32 -5.98 5.01 -3.70
CA GLY A 32 -7.29 4.81 -3.08
C GLY A 32 -7.62 3.35 -2.87
N VAL A 33 -8.90 3.08 -2.63
CA VAL A 33 -9.38 1.72 -2.42
C VAL A 33 -9.21 0.94 -3.70
N ASP A 34 -8.35 -0.06 -3.65
CA ASP A 34 -8.10 -0.96 -4.77
C ASP A 34 -9.35 -1.81 -5.04
N ALA A 35 -9.76 -1.83 -6.32
CA ALA A 35 -10.88 -2.68 -6.75
C ALA A 35 -10.56 -4.19 -6.62
N SER A 36 -9.28 -4.55 -6.56
CA SER A 36 -8.81 -5.93 -6.36
C SER A 36 -8.91 -6.42 -4.91
N VAL A 37 -9.18 -5.52 -3.95
CA VAL A 37 -9.43 -5.95 -2.57
C VAL A 37 -10.68 -6.83 -2.55
N ASP A 38 -10.50 -8.11 -2.22
CA ASP A 38 -11.62 -9.05 -2.10
C ASP A 38 -12.54 -8.63 -0.96
N LYS A 39 -13.66 -8.00 -1.32
CA LYS A 39 -14.68 -7.55 -0.38
C LYS A 39 -15.60 -8.68 0.11
N THR A 40 -15.41 -9.90 -0.38
CA THR A 40 -16.28 -11.04 -0.04
C THR A 40 -15.91 -11.66 1.30
N ALA A 41 -14.71 -11.40 1.82
CA ALA A 41 -14.22 -11.97 3.07
C ALA A 41 -13.77 -10.86 4.04
N ALA A 42 -14.73 -10.14 4.62
CA ALA A 42 -14.43 -9.23 5.73
C ALA A 42 -13.86 -10.02 6.92
N PRO A 43 -12.74 -9.58 7.53
CA PRO A 43 -12.22 -10.19 8.73
C PRO A 43 -13.24 -10.18 9.87
N GLN A 44 -13.30 -11.27 10.64
CA GLN A 44 -14.07 -11.27 11.88
C GLN A 44 -13.30 -10.51 12.95
N VAL A 45 -14.00 -9.69 13.73
CA VAL A 45 -13.41 -8.88 14.80
C VAL A 45 -13.44 -9.68 16.11
N LEU A 46 -12.26 -9.84 16.73
CA LEU A 46 -12.07 -10.55 17.99
C LEU A 46 -11.78 -9.52 19.10
N PRO A 47 -12.65 -9.35 20.11
CA PRO A 47 -12.38 -8.46 21.23
C PRO A 47 -11.14 -8.90 22.02
N LEU A 48 -10.18 -7.97 22.22
CA LEU A 48 -8.96 -8.17 23.02
C LEU A 48 -8.92 -7.26 24.27
N GLY A 49 -10.00 -6.53 24.54
CA GLY A 49 -10.04 -5.60 25.68
C GLY A 49 -9.48 -4.24 25.33
N LYS A 50 -8.37 -3.83 25.93
CA LYS A 50 -7.79 -2.48 25.78
C LYS A 50 -6.28 -2.53 25.78
N ILE A 51 -5.65 -1.69 24.94
CA ILE A 51 -4.26 -1.28 25.10
C ILE A 51 -4.19 0.10 25.74
N ARG A 52 -3.00 0.49 26.23
CA ARG A 52 -2.75 1.84 26.76
C ARG A 52 -1.83 2.61 25.81
N ILE A 53 -2.25 3.79 25.36
CA ILE A 53 -1.42 4.72 24.60
C ILE A 53 -1.27 6.00 25.42
N ASN A 54 -0.04 6.33 25.82
CA ASN A 54 0.25 7.46 26.73
C ASN A 54 -0.61 7.44 28.01
N GLY A 55 -0.89 6.24 28.54
CA GLY A 55 -1.76 6.05 29.72
C GLY A 55 -3.26 6.02 29.39
N GLN A 56 -3.69 6.46 28.21
CA GLN A 56 -5.09 6.40 27.79
C GLN A 56 -5.48 5.00 27.36
N ALA A 57 -6.64 4.52 27.82
CA ALA A 57 -7.19 3.23 27.42
C ALA A 57 -7.83 3.33 26.01
N VAL A 58 -7.33 2.54 25.08
CA VAL A 58 -7.81 2.45 23.69
C VAL A 58 -8.38 1.05 23.50
N PRO A 59 -9.62 0.90 22.96
CA PRO A 59 -10.19 -0.41 22.65
C PRO A 59 -9.29 -1.18 21.69
N ALA A 60 -9.15 -2.47 21.92
CA ALA A 60 -8.27 -3.35 21.17
C ALA A 60 -9.01 -4.57 20.62
N TYR A 61 -8.73 -4.89 19.38
CA TYR A 61 -9.34 -5.99 18.65
C TYR A 61 -8.27 -6.79 17.92
N GLY A 62 -8.45 -8.11 17.83
CA GLY A 62 -7.76 -8.97 16.87
C GLY A 62 -8.60 -9.14 15.61
N LEU A 63 -7.98 -9.76 14.62
CA LEU A 63 -8.64 -10.11 13.36
C LEU A 63 -8.60 -11.62 13.15
N ARG A 64 -9.72 -12.19 12.70
CA ARG A 64 -9.77 -13.58 12.23
C ARG A 64 -10.00 -13.57 10.73
N MET A 65 -9.06 -14.12 9.99
CA MET A 65 -9.06 -14.12 8.53
C MET A 65 -8.83 -15.52 7.98
N SER A 66 -9.29 -15.76 6.74
CA SER A 66 -8.94 -17.00 6.05
C SER A 66 -7.42 -17.08 5.83
N ASN A 67 -6.88 -18.29 6.01
CA ASN A 67 -5.47 -18.59 5.77
C ASN A 67 -5.35 -19.66 4.67
N PRO A 68 -5.14 -19.28 3.41
CA PRO A 68 -5.06 -20.23 2.30
C PRO A 68 -3.89 -21.23 2.44
N ALA A 69 -2.83 -20.87 3.18
CA ALA A 69 -1.71 -21.76 3.40
C ALA A 69 -1.99 -22.89 4.40
N ALA A 70 -3.01 -22.74 5.25
CA ALA A 70 -3.36 -23.70 6.29
C ALA A 70 -4.81 -24.26 6.14
N ASP A 71 -5.46 -23.94 5.03
CA ASP A 71 -6.84 -24.37 4.71
C ASP A 71 -7.84 -24.13 5.86
N GLY A 72 -7.71 -22.97 6.51
CA GLY A 72 -8.46 -22.63 7.71
C GLY A 72 -8.52 -21.13 8.01
N MET A 73 -8.91 -20.83 9.24
CA MET A 73 -8.98 -19.47 9.78
C MET A 73 -7.80 -19.22 10.71
N LEU A 74 -7.18 -18.05 10.59
CA LEU A 74 -6.11 -17.58 11.47
C LEU A 74 -6.62 -16.46 12.37
N ASP A 75 -6.44 -16.64 13.69
CA ASP A 75 -6.68 -15.62 14.69
C ASP A 75 -5.42 -14.79 14.88
N LEU A 76 -5.46 -13.55 14.45
CA LEU A 76 -4.39 -12.58 14.67
C LEU A 76 -4.62 -11.88 16.00
N ARG A 77 -3.78 -12.24 16.98
CA ARG A 77 -3.77 -11.66 18.32
C ARG A 77 -2.35 -11.64 18.88
N PRO A 78 -2.02 -10.73 19.81
CA PRO A 78 -0.72 -10.77 20.48
C PRO A 78 -0.46 -12.13 21.13
N ALA A 79 0.78 -12.58 21.12
CA ALA A 79 1.18 -13.86 21.73
C ALA A 79 0.97 -13.85 23.26
N ASN A 80 1.06 -12.69 23.90
CA ASN A 80 0.90 -12.51 25.33
C ASN A 80 -0.30 -11.60 25.61
N GLU A 81 -1.11 -11.96 26.60
CA GLU A 81 -2.26 -11.17 27.08
C GLU A 81 -1.86 -10.03 28.03
N GLU A 82 -0.57 -9.72 28.16
CA GLU A 82 -0.08 -8.65 29.02
C GLU A 82 -0.68 -7.29 28.64
N THR A 83 -0.85 -6.43 29.63
CA THR A 83 -1.32 -5.06 29.43
C THR A 83 -0.34 -4.31 28.55
N LEU A 84 -0.65 -4.21 27.25
CA LEU A 84 0.19 -3.54 26.28
C LEU A 84 0.14 -2.03 26.51
N SER A 85 1.31 -1.42 26.73
CA SER A 85 1.44 0.02 26.96
C SER A 85 2.43 0.62 25.99
N PHE A 86 2.00 1.71 25.34
CA PHE A 86 2.77 2.36 24.28
C PHE A 86 2.95 3.85 24.54
N LYS A 87 4.06 4.40 24.07
CA LYS A 87 4.28 5.83 23.90
C LYS A 87 4.16 6.18 22.41
N ALA A 88 3.35 7.18 22.11
CA ALA A 88 3.13 7.62 20.73
C ALA A 88 2.86 9.14 20.68
N ALA A 89 3.08 9.74 19.51
CA ALA A 89 2.76 11.13 19.23
C ALA A 89 1.25 11.28 18.92
N ILE A 90 0.42 11.05 19.94
CA ILE A 90 -1.03 11.15 19.89
C ILE A 90 -1.51 11.84 21.18
N THR A 91 -2.41 12.80 21.07
CA THR A 91 -2.99 13.49 22.22
C THR A 91 -4.04 12.61 22.92
N PRO A 92 -4.39 12.87 24.19
CA PRO A 92 -5.47 12.15 24.88
C PRO A 92 -6.82 12.21 24.12
N ALA A 93 -7.15 13.36 23.54
CA ALA A 93 -8.36 13.53 22.74
C ALA A 93 -8.36 12.66 21.48
N GLN A 94 -7.24 12.60 20.76
CA GLN A 94 -7.07 11.73 19.60
C GLN A 94 -7.09 10.24 19.96
N ALA A 95 -6.48 9.86 21.11
CA ALA A 95 -6.50 8.48 21.59
C ALA A 95 -7.94 7.99 21.90
N GLN A 96 -8.84 8.88 22.29
CA GLN A 96 -10.26 8.57 22.46
C GLN A 96 -11.02 8.39 21.15
N GLN A 97 -10.47 8.86 20.03
CA GLN A 97 -11.10 8.79 18.71
C GLN A 97 -10.61 7.60 17.86
N VAL A 98 -9.70 6.78 18.37
CA VAL A 98 -9.18 5.62 17.67
C VAL A 98 -9.47 4.32 18.42
N VAL A 99 -9.34 3.22 17.68
CA VAL A 99 -9.26 1.84 18.17
C VAL A 99 -8.01 1.20 17.60
N ALA A 100 -7.51 0.15 18.22
CA ALA A 100 -6.34 -0.59 17.78
C ALA A 100 -6.76 -1.98 17.26
N TYR A 101 -6.37 -2.32 16.04
CA TYR A 101 -6.52 -3.65 15.48
C TYR A 101 -5.18 -4.36 15.43
N TYR A 102 -5.13 -5.59 15.92
CA TYR A 102 -3.94 -6.43 15.80
C TYR A 102 -4.05 -7.28 14.53
N HIS A 103 -3.02 -7.19 13.72
CA HIS A 103 -2.91 -7.91 12.45
C HIS A 103 -1.52 -8.53 12.32
N SER A 104 -1.16 -9.12 11.18
CA SER A 104 0.10 -9.87 11.02
C SER A 104 1.36 -9.02 11.26
N PHE A 105 1.27 -7.71 11.05
CA PHE A 105 2.37 -6.75 11.25
C PHE A 105 2.38 -6.07 12.65
N GLY A 106 1.40 -6.37 13.50
CA GLY A 106 1.25 -5.77 14.83
C GLY A 106 0.00 -4.91 14.98
N TRP A 107 0.10 -3.77 15.62
CA TRP A 107 -1.05 -2.91 15.89
C TRP A 107 -1.23 -1.82 14.83
N LEU A 108 -2.43 -1.71 14.27
CA LEU A 108 -2.88 -0.63 13.40
C LEU A 108 -3.91 0.22 14.13
N LEU A 109 -3.73 1.54 14.15
CA LEU A 109 -4.75 2.48 14.64
C LEU A 109 -5.74 2.80 13.53
N VAL A 110 -7.03 2.77 13.89
CA VAL A 110 -8.15 3.05 12.97
C VAL A 110 -9.11 3.99 13.69
N PRO A 111 -9.78 4.94 13.00
CA PRO A 111 -10.80 5.78 13.64
C PRO A 111 -11.89 4.95 14.31
N ARG A 112 -12.36 5.40 15.46
CA ARG A 112 -13.41 4.71 16.23
C ARG A 112 -14.71 4.62 15.41
N GLY A 113 -15.37 3.45 15.46
CA GLY A 113 -16.60 3.18 14.71
C GLY A 113 -16.36 2.67 13.29
N TRP A 114 -15.11 2.63 12.81
CA TRP A 114 -14.78 2.02 11.53
C TRP A 114 -14.58 0.52 11.68
N GLN A 115 -15.00 -0.23 10.66
CA GLN A 115 -14.96 -1.69 10.67
C GLN A 115 -14.09 -2.23 9.53
N PRO A 116 -13.46 -3.39 9.69
CA PRO A 116 -12.84 -4.08 8.58
C PRO A 116 -13.93 -4.53 7.59
N VAL A 117 -13.87 -4.04 6.36
CA VAL A 117 -14.84 -4.36 5.29
C VAL A 117 -14.24 -5.32 4.26
N ALA A 118 -12.93 -5.43 4.23
CA ALA A 118 -12.21 -6.41 3.43
C ALA A 118 -10.86 -6.70 4.08
N GLY A 119 -10.35 -7.90 3.86
CA GLY A 119 -9.02 -8.28 4.29
C GLY A 119 -8.73 -9.73 3.95
N GLY A 120 -7.45 -10.03 3.75
CA GLY A 120 -7.02 -11.39 3.43
C GLY A 120 -5.53 -11.58 3.61
N LEU A 121 -5.16 -12.84 3.80
CA LEU A 121 -3.80 -13.33 3.78
C LEU A 121 -3.57 -14.11 2.49
N GLY A 122 -2.51 -13.79 1.78
CA GLY A 122 -2.06 -14.59 0.65
C GLY A 122 -1.33 -15.85 1.13
N ALA A 123 -1.23 -16.87 0.27
CA ALA A 123 -0.48 -18.10 0.56
C ALA A 123 1.03 -17.82 0.85
N ASN A 124 1.56 -16.72 0.36
CA ASN A 124 2.92 -16.24 0.59
C ASN A 124 3.05 -15.37 1.86
N GLY A 125 2.00 -15.24 2.67
CA GLY A 125 1.98 -14.42 3.87
C GLY A 125 1.75 -12.93 3.64
N SER A 126 1.55 -12.46 2.40
CA SER A 126 1.14 -11.07 2.15
C SER A 126 -0.24 -10.80 2.73
N GLU A 127 -0.45 -9.60 3.25
CA GLU A 127 -1.71 -9.19 3.86
C GLU A 127 -2.25 -7.92 3.22
N SER A 128 -3.57 -7.85 3.06
CA SER A 128 -4.26 -6.60 2.78
C SER A 128 -5.43 -6.42 3.75
N LEU A 129 -5.65 -5.17 4.19
CA LEU A 129 -6.73 -4.79 5.09
C LEU A 129 -7.37 -3.49 4.61
N LEU A 130 -8.69 -3.42 4.71
CA LEU A 130 -9.46 -2.22 4.41
C LEU A 130 -10.50 -1.98 5.52
N PHE A 131 -10.43 -0.81 6.14
CA PHE A 131 -11.38 -0.35 7.14
C PHE A 131 -12.16 0.84 6.60
N MET A 132 -13.46 0.87 6.82
CA MET A 132 -14.32 1.96 6.38
C MET A 132 -15.36 2.32 7.46
N PRO A 133 -15.83 3.58 7.47
CA PRO A 133 -17.00 3.95 8.26
C PRO A 133 -18.28 3.41 7.60
N PRO A 134 -19.39 3.29 8.35
CA PRO A 134 -20.68 2.79 7.80
C PRO A 134 -21.21 3.58 6.60
N ASN A 135 -20.87 4.87 6.49
CA ASN A 135 -21.30 5.76 5.41
C ASN A 135 -20.32 5.83 4.24
N ASN A 136 -19.26 5.02 4.24
CA ASN A 136 -18.22 4.98 3.21
C ASN A 136 -17.54 6.33 2.92
N SER A 137 -17.53 7.28 3.88
CA SER A 137 -16.98 8.62 3.67
C SER A 137 -15.46 8.69 3.73
N GLY A 138 -14.78 7.56 3.87
CA GLY A 138 -13.32 7.46 3.94
C GLY A 138 -12.87 6.02 4.07
N TYR A 139 -11.56 5.83 4.22
CA TYR A 139 -10.95 4.50 4.41
C TYR A 139 -9.61 4.61 5.15
N VAL A 140 -9.22 3.50 5.78
CA VAL A 140 -7.85 3.17 6.18
C VAL A 140 -7.52 1.83 5.54
N GLN A 141 -6.46 1.77 4.76
CA GLN A 141 -5.97 0.51 4.19
C GLN A 141 -4.53 0.26 4.59
N PHE A 142 -4.22 -1.01 4.76
CA PHE A 142 -2.87 -1.49 5.00
C PHE A 142 -2.57 -2.65 4.05
N TYR A 143 -1.38 -2.67 3.51
CA TYR A 143 -0.91 -3.75 2.64
C TYR A 143 0.55 -4.02 2.91
N HIS A 144 0.94 -5.28 2.96
CA HIS A 144 2.34 -5.67 2.91
C HIS A 144 2.56 -6.91 2.05
N THR A 145 3.75 -6.99 1.52
CA THR A 145 4.26 -8.23 0.94
C THR A 145 5.11 -8.94 2.00
N SER A 146 5.04 -10.27 2.02
CA SER A 146 5.94 -11.07 2.86
C SER A 146 7.02 -11.71 1.98
N ALA A 147 6.94 -13.00 1.72
CA ALA A 147 7.96 -13.76 0.99
C ALA A 147 7.92 -13.57 -0.55
N CYS A 148 7.27 -12.53 -1.06
CA CYS A 148 7.17 -12.27 -2.50
C CYS A 148 8.04 -11.07 -2.92
N VAL A 149 9.28 -11.30 -3.31
CA VAL A 149 10.22 -10.24 -3.72
C VAL A 149 9.70 -9.47 -4.93
N GLY A 150 9.23 -10.16 -5.97
CA GLY A 150 8.65 -9.51 -7.16
C GLY A 150 7.43 -8.67 -6.83
N CYS A 151 6.52 -9.18 -5.96
CA CYS A 151 5.36 -8.41 -5.51
C CYS A 151 5.79 -7.12 -4.79
N ALA A 152 6.84 -7.19 -3.97
CA ALA A 152 7.38 -6.03 -3.26
C ALA A 152 7.96 -5.00 -4.22
N GLN A 153 8.76 -5.42 -5.19
CA GLN A 153 9.37 -4.55 -6.19
C GLN A 153 8.31 -3.86 -7.05
N ILE A 154 7.32 -4.61 -7.53
CA ILE A 154 6.21 -4.08 -8.32
C ILE A 154 5.42 -3.05 -7.49
N ALA A 155 4.94 -3.43 -6.31
CA ALA A 155 4.10 -2.57 -5.48
C ALA A 155 4.85 -1.30 -4.99
N ALA A 156 6.15 -1.42 -4.70
CA ALA A 156 6.99 -0.30 -4.27
C ALA A 156 7.37 0.64 -5.42
N SER A 157 7.36 0.19 -6.67
CA SER A 157 7.86 0.94 -7.83
C SER A 157 7.15 2.28 -8.06
N ALA A 158 5.89 2.39 -7.64
CA ALA A 158 5.13 3.64 -7.69
C ALA A 158 5.66 4.73 -6.74
N PHE A 159 6.40 4.35 -5.71
CA PHE A 159 6.86 5.24 -4.64
C PHE A 159 8.38 5.38 -4.59
N PHE A 160 9.10 4.33 -4.98
CA PHE A 160 10.56 4.20 -4.82
C PHE A 160 11.23 3.96 -6.18
N PRO A 161 12.00 4.93 -6.71
CA PRO A 161 12.73 4.73 -7.97
C PRO A 161 13.69 3.53 -7.95
N GLU A 162 14.26 3.23 -6.78
CA GLU A 162 15.10 2.04 -6.58
C GLU A 162 14.32 0.74 -6.78
N ALA A 163 13.08 0.66 -6.31
CA ALA A 163 12.22 -0.50 -6.51
C ALA A 163 11.83 -0.69 -7.98
N ALA A 164 11.60 0.40 -8.71
CA ALA A 164 11.34 0.34 -10.14
C ALA A 164 12.55 -0.22 -10.92
N LYS A 165 13.77 0.17 -10.53
CA LYS A 165 15.01 -0.39 -11.11
C LYS A 165 15.17 -1.87 -10.79
N ASP A 166 14.91 -2.25 -9.52
CA ASP A 166 15.00 -3.64 -9.08
C ASP A 166 13.96 -4.52 -9.81
N ALA A 167 12.72 -4.04 -9.97
CA ALA A 167 11.69 -4.74 -10.74
C ALA A 167 12.13 -4.97 -12.19
N THR A 168 12.57 -3.91 -12.87
CA THR A 168 13.03 -4.00 -14.27
C THR A 168 14.24 -4.93 -14.42
N ALA A 169 15.19 -4.90 -13.47
CA ALA A 169 16.37 -5.77 -13.50
C ALA A 169 16.02 -7.26 -13.30
N ASN A 170 14.87 -7.55 -12.74
CA ASN A 170 14.36 -8.91 -12.50
C ASN A 170 13.22 -9.30 -13.48
N ASP A 171 13.05 -8.57 -14.57
CA ASP A 171 12.01 -8.77 -15.58
C ASP A 171 10.56 -8.71 -15.02
N PHE A 172 10.36 -7.97 -13.94
CA PHE A 172 9.02 -7.68 -13.42
C PHE A 172 8.49 -6.35 -13.98
N PRO A 173 7.17 -6.22 -14.17
CA PRO A 173 6.56 -4.95 -14.53
C PRO A 173 6.77 -3.94 -13.39
N ALA A 174 6.96 -2.67 -13.75
CA ALA A 174 7.04 -1.57 -12.80
C ALA A 174 5.98 -0.52 -13.13
N TYR A 175 5.40 0.08 -12.10
CA TYR A 175 4.55 1.25 -12.31
C TYR A 175 5.39 2.43 -12.80
N THR A 176 4.89 3.15 -13.79
CA THR A 176 5.54 4.35 -14.36
C THR A 176 5.08 5.65 -13.70
N GLY A 177 4.13 5.58 -12.80
CA GLY A 177 3.57 6.71 -12.07
C GLY A 177 2.30 6.34 -11.33
N THR A 178 1.59 7.35 -10.88
CA THR A 178 0.32 7.23 -10.17
C THR A 178 -0.79 7.92 -10.95
N ASP A 179 -2.03 7.48 -10.79
CA ASP A 179 -3.22 8.03 -11.48
C ASP A 179 -3.55 9.47 -11.12
N VAL A 180 -3.02 9.97 -9.99
CA VAL A 180 -3.04 11.37 -9.60
C VAL A 180 -1.66 11.78 -9.07
N PRO A 181 -1.25 13.06 -9.20
CA PRO A 181 0.03 13.53 -8.74
C PRO A 181 0.24 13.31 -7.24
N LEU A 182 1.42 12.79 -6.86
CA LEU A 182 1.84 12.64 -5.47
C LEU A 182 2.74 13.80 -5.02
N GLN A 183 2.41 14.36 -3.86
CA GLN A 183 3.36 15.13 -3.06
C GLN A 183 4.09 14.13 -2.14
N GLN A 184 5.37 13.90 -2.38
CA GLN A 184 6.16 12.92 -1.63
C GLN A 184 7.23 13.61 -0.78
N VAL A 185 7.51 13.03 0.38
CA VAL A 185 8.62 13.41 1.24
C VAL A 185 9.32 12.16 1.78
N ARG A 186 10.64 12.09 1.62
CA ARG A 186 11.43 11.03 2.26
C ARG A 186 11.61 11.38 3.74
N LEU A 187 10.97 10.59 4.60
CA LEU A 187 11.00 10.80 6.04
C LEU A 187 12.26 10.23 6.69
N ARG A 188 12.73 9.10 6.17
CA ARG A 188 13.93 8.33 6.62
C ARG A 188 14.41 7.48 5.44
N PRO A 189 15.61 6.85 5.53
CA PRO A 189 15.94 5.75 4.64
C PRO A 189 14.77 4.75 4.61
N HIS A 190 14.38 4.29 3.43
CA HIS A 190 13.30 3.33 3.22
C HIS A 190 11.85 3.81 3.52
N PHE A 191 11.62 5.06 3.93
CA PHE A 191 10.28 5.59 4.26
C PHE A 191 9.93 6.81 3.45
N ILE A 192 8.80 6.76 2.77
CA ILE A 192 8.19 7.88 2.05
C ILE A 192 6.81 8.15 2.63
N GLY A 193 6.62 9.40 3.11
CA GLY A 193 5.28 9.94 3.33
C GLY A 193 4.76 10.55 2.04
N TYR A 194 3.49 10.38 1.73
CA TYR A 194 2.89 10.97 0.55
C TYR A 194 1.50 11.53 0.81
N ARG A 195 1.13 12.47 -0.06
CA ARG A 195 -0.21 13.06 -0.11
C ARG A 195 -0.65 13.20 -1.55
N ALA A 196 -1.96 12.99 -1.77
CA ALA A 196 -2.62 13.23 -3.02
C ALA A 196 -4.02 13.83 -2.79
N THR A 197 -4.63 14.32 -3.85
CA THR A 197 -6.07 14.64 -3.88
C THR A 197 -6.68 13.90 -5.07
N LYS A 198 -7.69 13.09 -4.79
CA LYS A 198 -8.42 12.34 -5.82
C LYS A 198 -9.92 12.52 -5.59
N ASN A 199 -10.64 12.94 -6.63
CA ASN A 199 -12.07 13.22 -6.57
C ASN A 199 -12.47 14.17 -5.41
N GLY A 200 -11.64 15.17 -5.13
CA GLY A 200 -11.86 16.13 -4.03
C GLY A 200 -11.54 15.59 -2.64
N GLN A 201 -11.16 14.34 -2.51
CA GLN A 201 -10.78 13.74 -1.24
C GLN A 201 -9.25 13.74 -1.07
N ARG A 202 -8.79 14.13 0.11
CA ARG A 202 -7.39 14.05 0.49
C ARG A 202 -7.03 12.61 0.84
N ILE A 203 -5.92 12.16 0.30
CA ILE A 203 -5.29 10.88 0.60
C ILE A 203 -3.94 11.18 1.25
N ASP A 204 -3.69 10.63 2.43
CA ASP A 204 -2.39 10.64 3.08
C ASP A 204 -1.88 9.19 3.18
N GLY A 205 -0.58 8.99 3.00
CA GLY A 205 -0.02 7.65 3.08
C GLY A 205 1.43 7.62 3.54
N LEU A 206 1.84 6.42 3.91
CA LEU A 206 3.19 6.04 4.30
C LEU A 206 3.54 4.75 3.58
N ALA A 207 4.67 4.74 2.89
CA ALA A 207 5.22 3.57 2.23
C ALA A 207 6.63 3.27 2.76
N TYR A 208 6.95 2.00 2.85
CA TYR A 208 8.25 1.46 3.21
C TYR A 208 8.73 0.50 2.14
N TYR A 209 10.00 0.62 1.76
CA TYR A 209 10.68 -0.36 0.91
C TYR A 209 12.11 -0.57 1.36
N ASN A 210 12.48 -1.82 1.60
CA ASN A 210 13.85 -2.27 1.79
C ASN A 210 13.95 -3.71 1.27
N ARG A 211 14.65 -3.92 0.16
CA ARG A 211 14.77 -5.23 -0.49
C ARG A 211 15.47 -6.30 0.37
N ASP A 212 16.27 -5.87 1.34
CA ASP A 212 17.06 -6.74 2.20
C ASP A 212 16.35 -7.10 3.53
N ALA A 213 15.12 -6.60 3.73
CA ALA A 213 14.32 -6.88 4.91
C ALA A 213 13.45 -8.14 4.72
N ASP A 214 13.14 -8.82 5.82
CA ASP A 214 12.18 -9.96 5.82
C ASP A 214 10.80 -9.55 5.32
N LEU A 215 10.44 -8.29 5.52
CA LEU A 215 9.22 -7.66 5.02
C LEU A 215 9.61 -6.50 4.09
N PRO A 216 9.86 -6.79 2.79
CA PRO A 216 10.51 -5.84 1.91
C PRO A 216 9.63 -4.63 1.56
N PHE A 217 8.32 -4.76 1.56
CA PHE A 217 7.41 -3.66 1.27
C PHE A 217 6.15 -3.69 2.13
N TRP A 218 5.75 -2.51 2.59
CA TRP A 218 4.42 -2.27 3.11
C TRP A 218 3.98 -0.82 2.86
N LYS A 219 2.67 -0.61 2.83
CA LYS A 219 2.07 0.72 2.80
C LYS A 219 0.87 0.79 3.73
N ALA A 220 0.67 1.98 4.29
CA ALA A 220 -0.58 2.40 4.91
C ALA A 220 -1.08 3.64 4.17
N GLU A 221 -2.35 3.66 3.86
CA GLU A 221 -2.99 4.76 3.16
C GLU A 221 -4.35 5.04 3.78
N LEU A 222 -4.72 6.30 3.86
CA LEU A 222 -5.98 6.69 4.43
C LEU A 222 -6.55 7.94 3.75
N SER A 223 -7.88 7.98 3.70
CA SER A 223 -8.66 9.17 3.38
C SER A 223 -9.67 9.37 4.48
N LEU A 224 -9.55 10.46 5.24
CA LEU A 224 -10.40 10.75 6.37
C LEU A 224 -11.35 11.90 6.05
N PRO A 225 -12.60 11.86 6.53
CA PRO A 225 -13.48 13.03 6.52
C PRO A 225 -12.79 14.22 7.20
N SER A 226 -13.13 15.44 6.79
CA SER A 226 -12.53 16.66 7.34
C SER A 226 -12.65 16.77 8.87
N THR A 227 -13.71 16.20 9.45
CA THR A 227 -13.95 16.16 10.91
C THR A 227 -13.01 15.23 11.66
N GLN A 228 -12.29 14.35 10.95
CA GLN A 228 -11.30 13.39 11.50
C GLN A 228 -9.91 13.59 10.90
N GLY A 229 -9.70 14.64 10.13
CA GLY A 229 -8.45 14.88 9.40
C GLY A 229 -7.21 15.02 10.30
N ASP A 230 -7.38 15.40 11.56
CA ASP A 230 -6.33 15.48 12.57
C ASP A 230 -5.82 14.12 13.06
N LEU A 231 -6.53 13.02 12.76
CA LEU A 231 -6.11 11.66 13.06
C LEU A 231 -5.12 11.09 12.03
N ALA A 232 -5.01 11.69 10.85
CA ALA A 232 -4.17 11.14 9.78
C ALA A 232 -2.71 11.01 10.22
N GLN A 233 -2.15 12.07 10.77
CA GLN A 233 -0.74 12.07 11.21
C GLN A 233 -0.47 11.08 12.36
N PRO A 234 -1.24 11.04 13.47
CA PRO A 234 -1.00 10.06 14.53
C PRO A 234 -1.18 8.61 14.06
N ILE A 235 -2.12 8.30 13.18
CA ILE A 235 -2.32 6.96 12.62
C ILE A 235 -1.09 6.54 11.79
N LEU A 236 -0.61 7.39 10.89
CA LEU A 236 0.57 7.07 10.06
C LEU A 236 1.86 7.05 10.90
N ASN A 237 2.04 7.99 11.84
CA ASN A 237 3.22 8.02 12.70
C ASN A 237 3.31 6.82 13.64
N TRP A 238 2.17 6.19 13.96
CA TRP A 238 2.14 4.95 14.75
C TRP A 238 2.94 3.81 14.11
N LEU A 239 2.96 3.77 12.77
CA LEU A 239 3.64 2.74 11.98
C LEU A 239 5.14 3.02 11.79
N LEU A 240 5.60 4.23 12.10
CA LEU A 240 7.02 4.54 12.02
C LEU A 240 7.79 3.85 13.16
N PRO A 241 8.96 3.24 12.90
CA PRO A 241 9.81 2.68 13.93
C PRO A 241 10.11 3.71 15.01
N LYS A 242 10.01 3.30 16.27
CA LYS A 242 10.43 4.16 17.39
C LYS A 242 11.93 4.41 17.26
N ARG A 243 12.34 5.65 17.50
CA ARG A 243 13.76 6.03 17.56
C ARG A 243 14.40 5.45 18.81
#